data_873c4b25468d33bb980504457f44273c
#
_entry.id   873c4b25468d33bb980504457f44273c
#
_cell.length_a   1.000
_cell.length_b   1.000
_cell.length_c   1.000
_cell.angle_alpha   90.00
_cell.angle_beta   90.00
_cell.angle_gamma   90.00
#
_symmetry.space_group_name_H-M   'P 1'
#
loop_
_entity.id
_entity.type
_entity.pdbx_description
1 polymer ?
#
loop_
_entity_poly.entity_id
_entity_poly.type
_entity_poly.pdbx_seq_one_letter_code
_entity_poly.pdbx_strand_id
1 'polypeptide(L)'
;MFYLTKEAIPYMEEGDSIINTTSITSYQGHDELIDYASTKGAITTFTRSLSNNLMKQKKGIRVNGVAPGPIWTPLIPSSFDAETVAEFGKDTPMGRMGQPSEVAPAYLFLASGDASYITGQVIHVNGGQIVNG
;
A
#
# COMPACT_ATOMS: atom_id res chain seq x y z
N MET A 1 10.60 -7.05 -4.55
CA MET A 1 10.72 -6.11 -3.42
C MET A 1 12.07 -6.22 -2.71
N PHE A 2 12.41 -7.28 -1.98
CA PHE A 2 13.65 -7.38 -1.17
C PHE A 2 14.92 -7.01 -1.93
N TYR A 3 15.19 -7.64 -3.07
CA TYR A 3 16.42 -7.39 -3.85
C TYR A 3 16.51 -5.94 -4.30
N LEU A 4 15.44 -5.39 -4.87
CA LEU A 4 15.42 -4.00 -5.32
C LEU A 4 15.69 -3.03 -4.15
N THR A 5 15.02 -3.23 -3.01
CA THR A 5 15.24 -2.39 -1.82
C THR A 5 16.67 -2.48 -1.30
N LYS A 6 17.21 -3.71 -1.22
CA LYS A 6 18.59 -3.94 -0.78
C LYS A 6 19.60 -3.19 -1.65
N GLU A 7 19.41 -3.23 -2.97
CA GLU A 7 20.31 -2.57 -3.92
C GLU A 7 20.09 -1.05 -3.98
N ALA A 8 18.90 -0.54 -3.65
CA ALA A 8 18.62 0.89 -3.64
C ALA A 8 19.17 1.61 -2.39
N ILE A 9 19.07 1.00 -1.21
CA ILE A 9 19.45 1.63 0.07
C ILE A 9 20.86 2.25 0.08
N PRO A 10 21.91 1.65 -0.53
CA PRO A 10 23.23 2.26 -0.58
C PRO A 10 23.32 3.60 -1.31
N TYR A 11 22.34 3.91 -2.15
CA TYR A 11 22.26 5.15 -2.93
C TYR A 11 21.26 6.16 -2.37
N MET A 12 20.64 5.83 -1.23
CA MET A 12 19.64 6.68 -0.58
C MET A 12 20.30 7.50 0.54
N GLU A 13 19.77 8.69 0.76
CA GLU A 13 20.24 9.66 1.73
C GLU A 13 19.20 9.93 2.83
N GLU A 14 19.61 10.65 3.89
CA GLU A 14 18.69 11.11 4.93
C GLU A 14 17.60 12.00 4.33
N GLY A 15 16.36 11.72 4.71
CA GLY A 15 15.17 12.39 4.18
C GLY A 15 14.47 11.64 3.06
N ASP A 16 15.14 10.67 2.43
CA ASP A 16 14.54 9.84 1.39
C ASP A 16 13.38 8.99 1.90
N SER A 17 12.52 8.56 0.98
CA SER A 17 11.31 7.80 1.30
C SER A 17 11.16 6.56 0.43
N ILE A 18 10.88 5.43 1.07
CA ILE A 18 10.46 4.18 0.42
C ILE A 18 8.95 4.02 0.67
N ILE A 19 8.18 3.85 -0.40
CA ILE A 19 6.73 3.67 -0.31
C ILE A 19 6.34 2.37 -0.99
N ASN A 20 5.79 1.45 -0.20
CA ASN A 20 5.37 0.13 -0.66
C ASN A 20 3.87 0.10 -0.94
N THR A 21 3.46 -0.53 -2.05
CA THR A 21 2.05 -0.79 -2.33
C THR A 21 1.61 -2.10 -1.69
N THR A 22 0.83 -2.02 -0.63
CA THR A 22 0.18 -3.15 -0.01
C THR A 22 -1.24 -3.33 -0.55
N SER A 23 -2.21 -3.72 0.25
CA SER A 23 -3.61 -3.87 -0.11
C SER A 23 -4.46 -3.91 1.16
N ILE A 24 -5.73 -3.57 1.05
CA ILE A 24 -6.70 -3.82 2.11
C ILE A 24 -6.73 -5.32 2.49
N THR A 25 -6.51 -6.22 1.54
CA THR A 25 -6.49 -7.67 1.77
C THR A 25 -5.37 -8.13 2.70
N SER A 26 -4.32 -7.31 2.89
CA SER A 26 -3.27 -7.60 3.89
C SER A 26 -3.75 -7.50 5.34
N TYR A 27 -4.92 -6.92 5.56
CA TYR A 27 -5.52 -6.71 6.88
C TYR A 27 -6.76 -7.56 7.10
N GLN A 28 -7.64 -7.61 6.12
CA GLN A 28 -8.90 -8.35 6.24
C GLN A 28 -8.84 -9.77 5.65
N GLY A 29 -7.78 -10.10 4.90
CA GLY A 29 -7.71 -11.33 4.11
C GLY A 29 -8.57 -11.27 2.85
N HIS A 30 -8.67 -12.39 2.15
CA HIS A 30 -9.58 -12.61 1.03
C HIS A 30 -9.71 -14.12 0.82
N ASP A 31 -10.92 -14.64 0.82
CA ASP A 31 -11.21 -16.07 0.78
C ASP A 31 -10.82 -16.74 -0.55
N GLU A 32 -10.93 -16.02 -1.65
CA GLU A 32 -10.56 -16.51 -2.99
C GLU A 32 -9.12 -16.14 -3.42
N LEU A 33 -8.49 -15.15 -2.77
CA LEU A 33 -7.16 -14.63 -3.14
C LEU A 33 -6.16 -14.82 -2.00
N ILE A 34 -6.05 -16.05 -1.47
CA ILE A 34 -5.23 -16.38 -0.30
C ILE A 34 -3.76 -16.08 -0.53
N ASP A 35 -3.22 -16.46 -1.69
CA ASP A 35 -1.83 -16.21 -2.08
C ASP A 35 -1.55 -14.71 -2.24
N TYR A 36 -2.42 -13.99 -2.95
CA TYR A 36 -2.32 -12.54 -3.10
C TYR A 36 -2.36 -11.82 -1.75
N ALA A 37 -3.35 -12.12 -0.91
CA ALA A 37 -3.49 -11.53 0.43
C ALA A 37 -2.24 -11.81 1.29
N SER A 38 -1.70 -13.03 1.21
CA SER A 38 -0.47 -13.42 1.90
C SER A 38 0.74 -12.61 1.43
N THR A 39 0.90 -12.42 0.12
CA THR A 39 2.00 -11.59 -0.43
C THR A 39 1.88 -10.12 0.02
N LYS A 40 0.65 -9.59 0.06
CA LYS A 40 0.39 -8.21 0.50
C LYS A 40 0.59 -8.03 2.00
N GLY A 41 0.25 -9.03 2.81
CA GLY A 41 0.57 -9.09 4.24
C GLY A 41 2.08 -9.08 4.49
N ALA A 42 2.84 -9.85 3.70
CA ALA A 42 4.30 -9.84 3.76
C ALA A 42 4.89 -8.44 3.45
N ILE A 43 4.32 -7.70 2.49
CA ILE A 43 4.74 -6.32 2.16
C ILE A 43 4.47 -5.38 3.35
N THR A 44 3.33 -5.51 4.02
CA THR A 44 2.98 -4.72 5.19
C THR A 44 3.99 -4.94 6.33
N THR A 45 4.29 -6.19 6.64
CA THR A 45 5.28 -6.54 7.68
C THR A 45 6.68 -6.09 7.28
N PHE A 46 7.07 -6.25 6.01
CA PHE A 46 8.36 -5.76 5.50
C PHE A 46 8.50 -4.24 5.67
N THR A 47 7.47 -3.47 5.36
CA THR A 47 7.44 -2.01 5.52
C THR A 47 7.76 -1.61 6.96
N ARG A 48 7.09 -2.22 7.93
CA ARG A 48 7.29 -1.96 9.37
C ARG A 48 8.68 -2.38 9.84
N SER A 49 9.12 -3.56 9.44
CA SER A 49 10.44 -4.10 9.83
C SER A 49 11.59 -3.28 9.25
N LEU A 50 11.49 -2.90 7.98
CA LEU A 50 12.51 -2.08 7.31
C LEU A 50 12.58 -0.68 7.91
N SER A 51 11.43 -0.04 8.18
CA SER A 51 11.37 1.24 8.87
C SER A 51 12.14 1.20 10.19
N ASN A 52 11.83 0.24 11.05
CA ASN A 52 12.51 0.07 12.33
C ASN A 52 14.02 -0.17 12.17
N ASN A 53 14.40 -0.97 11.18
CA ASN A 53 15.80 -1.28 10.90
C ASN A 53 16.59 -0.04 10.48
N LEU A 54 16.07 0.73 9.52
CA LEU A 54 16.75 1.93 9.02
C LEU A 54 16.82 3.05 10.08
N MET A 55 15.78 3.19 10.92
CA MET A 55 15.81 4.12 12.05
C MET A 55 16.87 3.73 13.09
N LYS A 56 16.98 2.44 13.45
CA LYS A 56 18.05 1.95 14.35
C LYS A 56 19.44 2.18 13.77
N GLN A 57 19.61 2.09 12.47
CA GLN A 57 20.87 2.39 11.78
C GLN A 57 21.13 3.89 11.60
N LYS A 58 20.22 4.76 12.06
CA LYS A 58 20.30 6.22 11.90
C LYS A 58 20.44 6.66 10.43
N LYS A 59 19.82 5.92 9.52
CA LYS A 59 19.85 6.25 8.09
C LYS A 59 18.95 7.44 7.74
N GLY A 60 17.95 7.76 8.57
CA GLY A 60 17.03 8.86 8.31
C GLY A 60 16.08 8.63 7.11
N ILE A 61 16.02 7.40 6.57
CA ILE A 61 15.17 7.03 5.44
C ILE A 61 13.82 6.56 5.98
N ARG A 62 12.73 7.17 5.53
CA ARG A 62 11.37 6.78 5.91
C ARG A 62 10.88 5.62 5.06
N VAL A 63 10.12 4.71 5.66
CA VAL A 63 9.52 3.56 4.95
C VAL A 63 8.06 3.46 5.32
N ASN A 64 7.18 3.68 4.37
CA ASN A 64 5.73 3.66 4.56
C ASN A 64 5.04 2.81 3.50
N GLY A 65 3.74 2.63 3.63
CA GLY A 65 2.92 1.91 2.69
C GLY A 65 1.64 2.65 2.32
N VAL A 66 1.07 2.24 1.21
CA VAL A 66 -0.31 2.58 0.83
C VAL A 66 -1.07 1.28 0.64
N ALA A 67 -2.24 1.16 1.24
CA ALA A 67 -3.16 0.04 1.11
C ALA A 67 -4.42 0.47 0.37
N PRO A 68 -4.45 0.33 -0.97
CA PRO A 68 -5.66 0.60 -1.73
C PRO A 68 -6.75 -0.44 -1.44
N GLY A 69 -8.00 0.00 -1.50
CA GLY A 69 -9.18 -0.85 -1.64
C GLY A 69 -9.44 -1.18 -3.13
N PRO A 70 -10.71 -1.37 -3.51
CA PRO A 70 -11.09 -1.60 -4.91
C PRO A 70 -10.86 -0.33 -5.74
N ILE A 71 -9.91 -0.40 -6.67
CA ILE A 71 -9.52 0.70 -7.55
C ILE A 71 -9.74 0.31 -9.01
N TRP A 72 -10.37 1.19 -9.78
CA TRP A 72 -10.57 1.00 -11.20
C TRP A 72 -9.25 1.09 -11.96
N THR A 73 -8.77 -0.04 -12.45
CA THR A 73 -7.57 -0.15 -13.28
C THR A 73 -7.83 -1.13 -14.42
N PRO A 74 -7.02 -1.14 -15.50
CA PRO A 74 -7.15 -2.12 -16.58
C PRO A 74 -7.07 -3.59 -16.11
N LEU A 75 -6.50 -3.84 -14.93
CA LEU A 75 -6.43 -5.19 -14.36
C LEU A 75 -7.81 -5.75 -14.02
N ILE A 76 -8.76 -4.90 -13.60
CA ILE A 76 -10.08 -5.35 -13.15
C ILE A 76 -10.85 -6.01 -14.31
N PRO A 77 -11.12 -5.34 -15.46
CA PRO A 77 -11.84 -5.98 -16.55
C PRO A 77 -11.04 -7.06 -17.28
N SER A 78 -9.71 -7.13 -17.08
CA SER A 78 -8.92 -8.22 -17.65
C SER A 78 -8.88 -9.48 -16.77
N SER A 79 -9.29 -9.38 -15.51
CA SER A 79 -9.20 -10.48 -14.53
C SER A 79 -10.55 -11.04 -14.12
N PHE A 80 -11.63 -10.29 -14.31
CA PHE A 80 -12.98 -10.65 -13.87
C PHE A 80 -14.00 -10.53 -15.01
N ASP A 81 -15.09 -11.29 -14.93
CA ASP A 81 -16.21 -11.18 -15.84
C ASP A 81 -16.99 -9.86 -15.68
N ALA A 82 -17.85 -9.55 -16.66
CA ALA A 82 -18.56 -8.28 -16.70
C ALA A 82 -19.53 -8.08 -15.52
N GLU A 83 -20.09 -9.15 -14.97
CA GLU A 83 -21.01 -9.10 -13.83
C GLU A 83 -20.24 -8.76 -12.56
N THR A 84 -19.13 -9.44 -12.29
CA THR A 84 -18.22 -9.14 -11.18
C THR A 84 -17.67 -7.71 -11.27
N VAL A 85 -17.27 -7.27 -12.46
CA VAL A 85 -16.78 -5.89 -12.69
C VAL A 85 -17.86 -4.86 -12.38
N ALA A 86 -19.13 -5.12 -12.73
CA ALA A 86 -20.25 -4.21 -12.46
C ALA A 86 -20.56 -4.05 -10.97
N GLU A 87 -20.27 -5.06 -10.17
CA GLU A 87 -20.47 -5.04 -8.70
C GLU A 87 -19.23 -4.60 -7.92
N PHE A 88 -18.04 -4.62 -8.55
CA PHE A 88 -16.77 -4.38 -7.89
C PHE A 88 -16.71 -3.01 -7.20
N GLY A 89 -16.49 -3.02 -5.89
CA GLY A 89 -16.39 -1.82 -5.06
C GLY A 89 -17.72 -1.24 -4.56
N LYS A 90 -18.88 -1.79 -4.94
CA LYS A 90 -20.18 -1.36 -4.41
C LYS A 90 -20.39 -1.69 -2.94
N ASP A 91 -19.64 -2.66 -2.42
CA ASP A 91 -19.60 -3.07 -1.03
C ASP A 91 -18.82 -2.10 -0.13
N THR A 92 -18.09 -1.14 -0.72
CA THR A 92 -17.41 -0.10 0.06
C THR A 92 -18.43 0.88 0.66
N PRO A 93 -18.17 1.50 1.82
CA PRO A 93 -19.03 2.56 2.35
C PRO A 93 -19.28 3.72 1.38
N MET A 94 -18.32 4.03 0.49
CA MET A 94 -18.51 5.01 -0.58
C MET A 94 -19.33 4.48 -1.77
N GLY A 95 -19.63 3.17 -1.82
CA GLY A 95 -20.48 2.53 -2.83
C GLY A 95 -19.91 2.51 -4.25
N ARG A 96 -18.58 2.63 -4.39
CA ARG A 96 -17.92 2.65 -5.70
C ARG A 96 -16.46 2.26 -5.61
N MET A 97 -15.89 1.90 -6.76
CA MET A 97 -14.43 1.84 -6.90
C MET A 97 -13.81 3.25 -6.78
N GLY A 98 -12.61 3.31 -6.23
CA GLY A 98 -11.75 4.50 -6.35
C GLY A 98 -11.10 4.58 -7.73
N GLN A 99 -10.58 5.76 -8.06
CA GLN A 99 -9.79 6.00 -9.26
C GLN A 99 -8.30 6.06 -8.91
N PRO A 100 -7.37 5.73 -9.83
CA PRO A 100 -5.94 5.88 -9.61
C PRO A 100 -5.54 7.28 -9.13
N SER A 101 -6.19 8.31 -9.64
CA SER A 101 -5.98 9.71 -9.22
C SER A 101 -6.38 10.00 -7.76
N GLU A 102 -7.23 9.15 -7.17
CA GLU A 102 -7.60 9.26 -5.74
C GLU A 102 -6.59 8.55 -4.83
N VAL A 103 -5.80 7.64 -5.39
CA VAL A 103 -4.73 6.93 -4.65
C VAL A 103 -3.40 7.68 -4.71
N ALA A 104 -3.11 8.29 -5.85
CA ALA A 104 -1.84 8.99 -6.10
C ALA A 104 -1.48 10.06 -5.03
N PRO A 105 -2.41 10.88 -4.48
CA PRO A 105 -2.10 11.85 -3.44
C PRO A 105 -1.48 11.26 -2.17
N ALA A 106 -1.84 10.02 -1.79
CA ALA A 106 -1.24 9.36 -0.64
C ALA A 106 0.26 9.07 -0.86
N TYR A 107 0.64 8.70 -2.07
CA TYR A 107 2.06 8.52 -2.44
C TYR A 107 2.81 9.84 -2.44
N LEU A 108 2.23 10.88 -3.04
CA LEU A 108 2.84 12.21 -3.07
C LEU A 108 3.07 12.75 -1.65
N PHE A 109 2.07 12.63 -0.77
CA PHE A 109 2.19 13.02 0.63
C PHE A 109 3.31 12.25 1.33
N LEU A 110 3.35 10.93 1.22
CA LEU A 110 4.39 10.11 1.85
C LEU A 110 5.78 10.34 1.28
N ALA A 111 5.89 10.76 0.02
CA ALA A 111 7.16 11.10 -0.61
C ALA A 111 7.68 12.49 -0.20
N SER A 112 6.78 13.39 0.18
CA SER A 112 7.11 14.78 0.50
C SER A 112 7.63 14.98 1.92
N GLY A 113 8.13 16.20 2.21
CA GLY A 113 8.53 16.63 3.55
C GLY A 113 7.34 16.74 4.54
N ASP A 114 6.11 16.82 4.06
CA ASP A 114 4.90 16.88 4.92
C ASP A 114 4.73 15.61 5.75
N ALA A 115 5.31 14.49 5.29
CA ALA A 115 5.33 13.22 6.01
C ALA A 115 6.63 12.99 6.81
N SER A 116 7.37 14.04 7.15
CA SER A 116 8.71 13.93 7.78
C SER A 116 8.71 13.19 9.13
N TYR A 117 7.59 13.17 9.85
CA TYR A 117 7.44 12.44 11.11
C TYR A 117 6.63 11.14 10.98
N ILE A 118 6.47 10.63 9.75
CA ILE A 118 5.69 9.42 9.44
C ILE A 118 6.62 8.36 8.87
N THR A 119 6.78 7.25 9.59
CA THR A 119 7.51 6.06 9.13
C THR A 119 6.94 4.79 9.76
N GLY A 120 7.00 3.66 9.05
CA GLY A 120 6.41 2.39 9.46
C GLY A 120 4.89 2.34 9.36
N GLN A 121 4.25 3.36 8.79
CA GLN A 121 2.80 3.48 8.68
C GLN A 121 2.27 3.06 7.32
N VAL A 122 0.98 2.72 7.28
CA VAL A 122 0.27 2.40 6.04
C VAL A 122 -0.99 3.25 5.95
N ILE A 123 -1.11 4.02 4.87
CA ILE A 123 -2.31 4.82 4.59
C ILE A 123 -3.29 3.98 3.79
N HIS A 124 -4.52 3.89 4.28
CA HIS A 124 -5.61 3.18 3.62
C HIS A 124 -6.40 4.13 2.71
N VAL A 125 -6.42 3.84 1.41
CA VAL A 125 -7.21 4.55 0.40
C VAL A 125 -8.23 3.55 -0.15
N ASN A 126 -9.33 3.33 0.55
CA ASN A 126 -10.17 2.14 0.41
C ASN A 126 -11.67 2.39 0.41
N GLY A 127 -12.12 3.62 0.22
CA GLY A 127 -13.55 3.93 0.16
C GLY A 127 -14.30 3.79 1.49
N GLY A 128 -13.58 3.87 2.64
CA GLY A 128 -14.15 3.86 3.97
C GLY A 128 -14.25 2.48 4.62
N GLN A 129 -13.73 1.43 3.99
CA GLN A 129 -13.65 0.11 4.64
C GLN A 129 -12.75 0.19 5.88
N ILE A 130 -13.29 -0.21 7.03
CA ILE A 130 -12.54 -0.19 8.30
C ILE A 130 -11.65 -1.43 8.38
N VAL A 131 -10.38 -1.20 8.63
CA VAL A 131 -9.39 -2.24 8.86
C VAL A 131 -8.59 -1.91 10.12
N ASN A 132 -8.43 -2.89 10.96
CA ASN A 132 -7.61 -2.79 12.16
C ASN A 132 -6.19 -3.27 11.80
N GLY A 133 -5.22 -2.38 11.87
CA GLY A 133 -3.86 -2.69 11.49
C GLY A 133 -2.80 -2.26 12.48
#